data_f304ed3b8cdb6f6a9fc63942ec58af22
#
_entry.id   f304ed3b8cdb6f6a9fc63942ec58af22
#
_cell.length_a   1.000
_cell.length_b   1.000
_cell.length_c   1.000
_cell.angle_alpha   90.00
_cell.angle_beta   90.00
_cell.angle_gamma   90.00
#
_symmetry.space_group_name_H-M   'P 1'
#
loop_
_entity.id
_entity.type
_entity.pdbx_description
1 polymer ?
#
loop_
_entity_poly.entity_id
_entity_poly.type
_entity_poly.pdbx_seq_one_letter_code
_entity_poly.pdbx_strand_id
1 'polypeptide(L)'
;MDKEADRIKITVLKRFDTKEVFKDPPVKAKYSGPCPIFKEGQVFYVDDSMPSGFCPYAWDAIFFAVVTLKSNGNFSEWYDEPGVAVGCCGDGLRPVVFKLERKQPEDSSIRLHKPSKP
;
A
#
# COMPACT_ATOMS: atom_id res chain seq x y z
N MET A 1 -12.21 20.47 7.63
CA MET A 1 -12.28 20.08 7.03
C MET A 1 -12.07 18.77 6.72
N ASP A 2 -12.83 18.13 6.58
CA ASP A 2 -12.65 16.88 6.32
C ASP A 2 -11.95 16.55 5.13
N LYS A 3 -12.05 17.28 4.16
CA LYS A 3 -11.34 17.02 3.05
C LYS A 3 -9.95 17.22 3.36
N GLU A 4 -9.66 17.76 4.47
CA GLU A 4 -8.30 17.96 4.85
C GLU A 4 -7.81 16.78 5.63
N ALA A 5 -8.61 15.78 5.78
CA ALA A 5 -8.18 14.63 6.54
C ALA A 5 -7.04 13.91 5.87
N ASP A 6 -6.36 13.08 6.61
CA ASP A 6 -5.22 12.33 6.12
C ASP A 6 -5.59 11.50 4.92
N ARG A 7 -4.69 11.40 4.02
CA ARG A 7 -4.81 10.53 2.86
C ARG A 7 -3.87 9.37 3.07
N ILE A 8 -4.12 8.29 2.39
CA ILE A 8 -3.23 7.15 2.44
C ILE A 8 -2.44 7.09 1.15
N LYS A 9 -1.12 7.10 1.27
CA LYS A 9 -0.24 6.98 0.13
C LYS A 9 0.15 5.53 0.00
N ILE A 10 -0.07 4.94 -1.16
CA ILE A 10 0.31 3.55 -1.41
C ILE A 10 1.46 3.58 -2.40
N THR A 11 2.57 2.99 -2.03
CA THR A 11 3.74 2.88 -2.91
C THR A 11 3.96 1.42 -3.25
N VAL A 12 4.12 1.12 -4.53
CA VAL A 12 4.46 -0.24 -4.96
C VAL A 12 5.94 -0.44 -4.70
N LEU A 13 6.27 -1.32 -3.76
CA LEU A 13 7.64 -1.54 -3.37
C LEU A 13 8.34 -2.58 -4.23
N LYS A 14 7.66 -3.67 -4.49
CA LYS A 14 8.29 -4.78 -5.16
C LYS A 14 7.27 -5.70 -5.80
N ARG A 15 7.65 -6.29 -6.92
CA ARG A 15 6.85 -7.30 -7.59
C ARG A 15 7.71 -8.55 -7.70
N PHE A 16 7.09 -9.71 -7.60
CA PHE A 16 7.81 -10.96 -7.71
C PHE A 16 7.29 -11.79 -8.86
N ASP A 17 8.21 -12.46 -9.56
CA ASP A 17 7.86 -13.43 -10.56
C ASP A 17 7.65 -14.74 -9.81
N THR A 18 6.85 -15.63 -10.31
CA THR A 18 6.58 -16.90 -9.67
C THR A 18 7.86 -17.69 -9.36
N LYS A 19 8.84 -17.61 -10.25
CA LYS A 19 10.09 -18.34 -10.02
C LYS A 19 10.91 -17.77 -8.88
N GLU A 20 10.63 -16.55 -8.49
CA GLU A 20 11.33 -15.98 -7.34
C GLU A 20 10.68 -16.42 -6.05
N VAL A 21 9.40 -16.81 -6.11
CA VAL A 21 8.68 -17.22 -4.93
C VAL A 21 8.79 -18.73 -4.73
N PHE A 22 8.70 -19.49 -5.81
CA PHE A 22 8.73 -20.94 -5.74
C PHE A 22 9.71 -21.52 -6.73
N LYS A 23 10.55 -22.43 -6.24
CA LYS A 23 11.43 -23.16 -7.13
C LYS A 23 10.56 -24.09 -7.96
N ASP A 24 9.59 -24.74 -7.31
CA ASP A 24 8.67 -25.62 -7.98
C ASP A 24 7.27 -25.14 -7.68
N PRO A 25 6.67 -24.34 -8.56
CA PRO A 25 5.36 -23.75 -8.28
C PRO A 25 4.29 -24.82 -8.05
N PRO A 26 3.41 -24.59 -7.10
CA PRO A 26 2.39 -25.59 -6.76
C PRO A 26 1.29 -25.71 -7.80
N VAL A 27 1.24 -24.80 -8.75
CA VAL A 27 0.22 -24.86 -9.80
C VAL A 27 0.82 -24.28 -11.06
N LYS A 28 0.31 -24.69 -12.20
CA LYS A 28 0.81 -24.20 -13.48
C LYS A 28 0.02 -22.96 -13.85
N ALA A 29 0.66 -21.82 -13.80
CA ALA A 29 -0.01 -20.56 -14.12
C ALA A 29 -0.04 -20.35 -15.64
N LYS A 30 -1.00 -19.57 -16.08
CA LYS A 30 -1.14 -19.26 -17.51
C LYS A 30 -0.33 -18.03 -17.90
N TYR A 31 0.34 -17.40 -16.97
CA TYR A 31 1.11 -16.20 -17.23
C TYR A 31 2.57 -16.41 -16.92
N SER A 32 3.40 -15.50 -17.37
CA SER A 32 4.80 -15.50 -17.00
C SER A 32 5.18 -14.08 -16.61
N GLY A 33 6.22 -13.95 -15.83
CA GLY A 33 6.69 -12.66 -15.38
C GLY A 33 5.86 -12.12 -14.22
N PRO A 34 6.27 -11.00 -13.67
CA PRO A 34 5.54 -10.38 -12.56
C PRO A 34 4.24 -9.74 -13.03
N CYS A 35 3.42 -9.35 -12.08
CA CYS A 35 2.13 -8.75 -12.38
C CYS A 35 2.30 -7.50 -13.23
N PRO A 36 1.65 -7.42 -14.39
CA PRO A 36 1.81 -6.25 -15.26
C PRO A 36 0.98 -5.04 -14.86
N ILE A 37 0.08 -5.19 -13.90
CA ILE A 37 -0.80 -4.10 -13.50
C ILE A 37 -0.03 -3.01 -12.77
N PHE A 38 1.00 -3.37 -12.04
CA PHE A 38 1.77 -2.43 -11.24
C PHE A 38 3.22 -2.35 -11.69
N LYS A 39 3.89 -1.25 -11.31
CA LYS A 39 5.33 -1.10 -11.52
C LYS A 39 5.94 -0.67 -10.21
N GLU A 40 7.15 -1.10 -9.95
CA GLU A 40 7.87 -0.68 -8.75
C GLU A 40 7.99 0.84 -8.73
N GLY A 41 7.76 1.42 -7.58
CA GLY A 41 7.85 2.86 -7.41
C GLY A 41 6.56 3.61 -7.73
N GLN A 42 5.58 2.94 -8.28
CA GLN A 42 4.31 3.57 -8.61
C GLN A 42 3.60 4.01 -7.32
N VAL A 43 2.97 5.16 -7.35
CA VAL A 43 2.32 5.73 -6.16
C VAL A 43 0.85 5.99 -6.45
N PHE A 44 0.01 5.66 -5.48
CA PHE A 44 -1.41 5.95 -5.55
C PHE A 44 -1.82 6.66 -4.25
N TYR A 45 -2.82 7.51 -4.32
CA TYR A 45 -3.36 8.16 -3.13
C TYR A 45 -4.82 7.75 -2.96
N VAL A 46 -5.17 7.40 -1.74
CA VAL A 46 -6.53 7.00 -1.40
C VAL A 46 -7.22 8.14 -0.71
N ASP A 47 -8.35 8.56 -1.24
CA ASP A 47 -9.17 9.54 -0.56
C ASP A 47 -10.37 8.84 0.07
N ASP A 48 -11.33 8.43 -0.72
CA ASP A 48 -12.51 7.76 -0.19
C ASP A 48 -12.70 6.36 -0.71
N SER A 49 -12.11 6.02 -1.80
CA SER A 49 -12.35 4.72 -2.42
C SER A 49 -11.10 4.26 -3.14
N MET A 50 -11.17 3.11 -3.75
CA MET A 50 -10.04 2.55 -4.47
C MET A 50 -9.55 3.54 -5.51
N PRO A 51 -8.24 3.80 -5.57
CA PRO A 51 -7.73 4.72 -6.57
C PRO A 51 -7.91 4.18 -7.98
N SER A 52 -8.02 5.08 -8.92
CA SER A 52 -8.15 4.71 -10.32
C SER A 52 -6.93 3.92 -10.77
N GLY A 53 -7.17 2.86 -11.51
CA GLY A 53 -6.06 2.04 -12.01
C GLY A 53 -5.51 1.01 -11.05
N PHE A 54 -6.05 0.94 -9.86
CA PHE A 54 -5.59 -0.03 -8.89
C PHE A 54 -6.29 -1.37 -9.10
N CYS A 55 -5.64 -2.45 -8.75
CA CYS A 55 -6.22 -3.77 -8.91
C CYS A 55 -7.23 -4.05 -7.80
N PRO A 56 -8.47 -4.45 -8.13
CA PRO A 56 -9.47 -4.70 -7.09
C PRO A 56 -9.08 -5.82 -6.13
N TYR A 57 -8.37 -6.82 -6.61
CA TYR A 57 -7.96 -7.92 -5.73
C TYR A 57 -6.89 -7.47 -4.75
N ALA A 58 -5.98 -6.61 -5.21
CA ALA A 58 -4.97 -6.05 -4.32
C ALA A 58 -5.64 -5.12 -3.31
N TRP A 59 -6.63 -4.34 -3.76
CA TRP A 59 -7.36 -3.43 -2.89
C TRP A 59 -8.04 -4.22 -1.77
N ASP A 60 -8.68 -5.32 -2.14
CA ASP A 60 -9.37 -6.15 -1.17
C ASP A 60 -8.39 -6.67 -0.12
N ALA A 61 -7.21 -7.06 -0.54
CA ALA A 61 -6.21 -7.62 0.35
C ALA A 61 -5.65 -6.60 1.34
N ILE A 62 -5.54 -5.32 0.95
CA ILE A 62 -4.96 -4.31 1.81
C ILE A 62 -5.99 -3.39 2.45
N PHE A 63 -7.27 -3.64 2.21
CA PHE A 63 -8.32 -2.73 2.66
C PHE A 63 -8.34 -2.54 4.16
N PHE A 64 -8.11 -3.58 4.93
CA PHE A 64 -8.10 -3.45 6.38
C PHE A 64 -7.04 -2.45 6.83
N ALA A 65 -5.89 -2.43 6.17
CA ALA A 65 -4.82 -1.51 6.52
C ALA A 65 -5.20 -0.08 6.14
N VAL A 66 -5.87 0.09 5.01
CA VAL A 66 -6.33 1.40 4.59
C VAL A 66 -7.31 1.95 5.63
N VAL A 67 -8.28 1.14 6.05
CA VAL A 67 -9.29 1.58 7.01
C VAL A 67 -8.64 1.91 8.34
N THR A 68 -7.72 1.06 8.80
CA THR A 68 -7.05 1.29 10.07
C THR A 68 -6.29 2.61 10.05
N LEU A 69 -5.52 2.84 9.00
CA LEU A 69 -4.73 4.06 8.93
C LEU A 69 -5.60 5.30 8.76
N LYS A 70 -6.68 5.20 7.99
CA LYS A 70 -7.57 6.35 7.82
C LYS A 70 -8.32 6.66 9.12
N SER A 71 -8.49 5.69 9.97
CA SER A 71 -9.16 5.88 11.25
C SER A 71 -8.16 6.28 12.35
N ASN A 72 -6.98 6.70 11.94
CA ASN A 72 -5.94 7.16 12.85
C ASN A 72 -5.36 6.02 13.70
N GLY A 73 -5.50 4.79 13.24
CA GLY A 73 -4.93 3.65 13.92
C GLY A 73 -3.51 3.38 13.45
N ASN A 74 -2.83 2.51 14.15
CA ASN A 74 -1.45 2.15 13.85
C ASN A 74 -1.25 0.66 14.10
N PHE A 75 -0.16 0.13 13.59
CA PHE A 75 0.20 -1.26 13.78
C PHE A 75 1.44 -1.33 14.68
N SER A 76 1.32 -0.75 15.85
CA SER A 76 2.47 -0.57 16.73
C SER A 76 3.07 -1.86 17.27
N GLU A 77 2.33 -2.94 17.20
CA GLU A 77 2.90 -4.21 17.62
C GLU A 77 3.84 -4.79 16.58
N TRP A 78 3.76 -4.28 15.34
CA TRP A 78 4.56 -4.82 14.26
C TRP A 78 5.60 -3.82 13.76
N TYR A 79 5.29 -2.53 13.79
CA TYR A 79 6.19 -1.53 13.23
C TYR A 79 6.52 -0.45 14.25
N ASP A 80 7.75 0.01 14.22
CA ASP A 80 8.18 1.08 15.13
C ASP A 80 7.78 2.46 14.66
N GLU A 81 7.12 2.55 13.51
CA GLU A 81 6.68 3.83 12.99
C GLU A 81 5.17 3.92 13.02
N PRO A 82 4.60 5.05 13.43
CA PRO A 82 3.16 5.21 13.34
C PRO A 82 2.75 5.52 11.91
N GLY A 83 1.53 5.20 11.57
CA GLY A 83 0.96 5.60 10.28
C GLY A 83 1.45 4.84 9.08
N VAL A 84 2.00 3.66 9.26
CA VAL A 84 2.50 2.86 8.14
C VAL A 84 2.01 1.42 8.22
N ALA A 85 1.97 0.78 7.08
CA ALA A 85 1.73 -0.65 6.99
C ALA A 85 2.39 -1.16 5.72
N VAL A 86 2.79 -2.42 5.72
CA VAL A 86 3.31 -3.07 4.52
C VAL A 86 2.39 -4.24 4.26
N GLY A 87 1.82 -4.28 3.08
CA GLY A 87 0.87 -5.32 2.71
C GLY A 87 1.19 -5.90 1.35
N CYS A 88 0.42 -6.86 0.95
CA CYS A 88 0.68 -7.60 -0.27
C CYS A 88 -0.64 -7.92 -0.94
N CYS A 89 -0.66 -7.99 -2.26
CA CYS A 89 -1.87 -8.41 -2.96
C CYS A 89 -2.13 -9.88 -2.66
N GLY A 90 -3.28 -10.37 -3.07
CA GLY A 90 -3.67 -11.73 -2.76
C GLY A 90 -3.10 -12.80 -3.69
N ASP A 91 -2.25 -12.43 -4.65
CA ASP A 91 -1.73 -13.39 -5.61
C ASP A 91 -0.48 -14.07 -5.02
N GLY A 92 -0.63 -15.30 -4.61
CA GLY A 92 0.47 -16.03 -3.98
C GLY A 92 1.56 -16.48 -4.93
N LEU A 93 1.32 -16.40 -6.24
CA LEU A 93 2.33 -16.83 -7.22
C LEU A 93 3.18 -15.68 -7.74
N ARG A 94 2.61 -14.48 -7.80
CA ARG A 94 3.38 -13.31 -8.23
C ARG A 94 2.98 -12.10 -7.39
N PRO A 95 3.33 -12.11 -6.11
CA PRO A 95 2.88 -11.08 -5.19
C PRO A 95 3.46 -9.70 -5.49
N VAL A 96 2.66 -8.70 -5.18
CA VAL A 96 3.08 -7.31 -5.27
C VAL A 96 3.00 -6.75 -3.87
N VAL A 97 4.07 -6.13 -3.41
CA VAL A 97 4.18 -5.63 -2.04
C VAL A 97 4.02 -4.12 -2.04
N PHE A 98 3.22 -3.62 -1.12
CA PHE A 98 2.91 -2.20 -1.03
C PHE A 98 3.28 -1.65 0.32
N LYS A 99 3.69 -0.38 0.35
CA LYS A 99 3.81 0.36 1.60
C LYS A 99 2.64 1.33 1.64
N LEU A 100 1.93 1.37 2.76
CA LEU A 100 0.84 2.30 2.96
C LEU A 100 1.28 3.30 4.02
N GLU A 101 1.07 4.58 3.75
CA GLU A 101 1.47 5.62 4.69
C GLU A 101 0.35 6.64 4.83
N ARG A 102 0.08 7.03 6.07
CA ARG A 102 -0.89 8.08 6.33
C ARG A 102 -0.19 9.42 6.11
N LYS A 103 -0.72 10.25 5.24
CA LYS A 103 -0.13 11.54 4.91
C LYS A 103 -1.12 12.65 5.13
N GLN A 104 -0.66 13.71 5.74
CA GLN A 104 -1.48 14.89 5.90
C GLN A 104 -1.45 15.68 4.61
N PRO A 105 -2.51 16.35 4.26
CA PRO A 105 -2.52 17.13 3.04
C PRO A 105 -1.40 18.13 2.92
N GLU A 106 -1.00 18.71 4.01
CA GLU A 106 0.06 19.70 3.97
C GLU A 106 1.40 19.14 4.31
N ASP A 107 1.58 17.85 4.32
CA ASP A 107 2.85 17.29 4.65
C ASP A 107 3.96 17.82 3.85
N SER A 108 3.73 18.08 2.65
CA SER A 108 4.84 18.46 1.86
C SER A 108 5.30 19.83 2.14
N SER A 109 4.56 20.62 2.74
CA SER A 109 5.02 21.94 2.85
C SER A 109 5.03 22.46 4.17
N ILE A 110 4.08 22.65 4.64
CA ILE A 110 4.05 23.26 5.79
C ILE A 110 4.13 22.64 6.96
N ARG A 111 3.74 21.60 7.00
CA ARG A 111 3.80 20.95 8.11
C ARG A 111 4.83 21.26 8.92
N LEU A 112 5.63 21.65 8.44
CA LEU A 112 6.69 21.96 9.16
C LEU A 112 6.48 22.82 10.20
N HIS A 113 5.66 23.41 10.25
CA HIS A 113 5.62 24.30 11.30
C HIS A 113 4.78 23.70 12.35
N LYS A 114 4.38 23.19 12.66
CA LYS A 114 3.82 22.69 13.59
C LYS A 114 4.05 21.87 14.31
N PRO A 115 4.33 22.02 14.26
CA PRO A 115 4.60 21.36 14.94
C PRO A 115 4.49 20.67 15.48
N SER A 116 4.45 20.59 15.35
CA SER A 116 4.59 19.96 15.81
C SER A 116 4.49 19.21 16.37
N LYS A 117 4.33 19.12 16.47
CA LYS A 117 4.38 18.49 16.89
C LYS A 117 4.64 18.08 17.45
N PRO A 118 4.50 18.08 17.79
CA PRO A 118 4.74 17.65 18.14
C PRO A 118 4.79 17.42 18.18
#